data_c78973035477022cf7398116a2703132
#
_entry.id   c78973035477022cf7398116a2703132
#
_cell.length_a   1.000
_cell.length_b   1.000
_cell.length_c   1.000
_cell.angle_alpha   90.00
_cell.angle_beta   90.00
_cell.angle_gamma   90.00
#
_symmetry.space_group_name_H-M   'P 1'
#
loop_
_entity.id
_entity.type
_entity.pdbx_description
1 polymer ?
#
loop_
_entity_poly.entity_id
_entity_poly.type
_entity_poly.pdbx_seq_one_letter_code
_entity_poly.pdbx_strand_id
1 'polypeptide(L)'
;MEDARISLVSAHTKALRSGRAFVLCVSLCMGAMGRLAPPPVSAAAQEPMTVDEAARLGEEFGVIVGDVDEGIKKELKLERAQGVAVFEVIGSSRADYAGIKVRSIIKEIDKTEIGNMIDFGRAIKRGMKECNFTVGTYEPADPGDPVGWGVNFHFVGCKRD
;
A
#
# COMPACT_ATOMS: atom_id res chain seq x y z
N MET A 1 -0.15 15.59 -48.40
CA MET A 1 -0.09 17.04 -48.20
C MET A 1 -0.16 17.19 -46.70
N GLU A 2 1.01 17.25 -46.20
CA GLU A 2 1.75 18.35 -45.52
C GLU A 2 1.36 18.41 -44.06
N ASP A 3 2.18 18.57 -43.09
CA ASP A 3 3.66 18.59 -42.95
C ASP A 3 4.01 18.52 -41.49
N ALA A 4 5.09 17.84 -41.24
CA ALA A 4 5.91 17.84 -40.06
C ALA A 4 6.06 19.22 -39.37
N ARG A 5 6.21 19.25 -38.05
CA ARG A 5 7.27 20.05 -37.40
C ARG A 5 7.66 19.52 -36.03
N ILE A 6 8.80 18.93 -36.03
CA ILE A 6 9.74 18.72 -34.95
C ILE A 6 10.14 20.08 -34.37
N SER A 7 10.13 20.26 -33.07
CA SER A 7 10.87 21.35 -32.43
C SER A 7 11.76 20.80 -31.32
N LEU A 8 13.00 20.63 -31.64
CA LEU A 8 14.17 20.52 -30.77
C LEU A 8 14.52 21.91 -30.22
N VAL A 9 14.64 22.09 -28.94
CA VAL A 9 15.44 23.16 -28.31
C VAL A 9 15.98 22.58 -27.01
N SER A 10 17.18 22.17 -26.99
CA SER A 10 18.45 22.88 -26.86
C SER A 10 18.93 22.95 -25.41
N ALA A 11 20.00 22.21 -25.19
CA ALA A 11 20.86 22.22 -24.01
C ALA A 11 21.42 23.62 -23.71
N HIS A 12 21.49 23.98 -22.45
CA HIS A 12 22.41 25.01 -21.97
C HIS A 12 23.22 24.49 -20.79
N THR A 13 24.37 23.98 -21.15
CA THR A 13 25.55 23.90 -20.30
C THR A 13 26.10 25.31 -20.07
N LYS A 14 26.25 25.74 -18.85
CA LYS A 14 27.13 26.83 -18.47
C LYS A 14 28.06 26.42 -17.35
N ALA A 15 29.25 26.04 -17.76
CA ALA A 15 30.44 26.01 -16.92
C ALA A 15 30.89 27.44 -16.63
N LEU A 16 31.17 27.75 -15.40
CA LEU A 16 32.05 28.90 -15.09
C LEU A 16 33.05 28.48 -14.00
N ARG A 17 34.25 28.51 -14.45
CA ARG A 17 35.59 28.49 -13.86
C ARG A 17 35.77 29.66 -12.87
N SER A 18 36.67 29.44 -11.99
CA SER A 18 37.59 30.36 -11.28
C SER A 18 37.55 30.06 -9.77
N GLY A 19 38.55 29.52 -9.09
CA GLY A 19 39.96 29.94 -9.13
C GLY A 19 40.26 30.73 -7.86
N ARG A 20 40.88 30.12 -6.88
CA ARG A 20 42.03 30.67 -6.11
C ARG A 20 42.22 29.96 -4.78
N ALA A 21 43.40 29.41 -4.74
CA ALA A 21 44.12 28.96 -3.55
C ALA A 21 44.11 29.99 -2.42
N PHE A 22 43.99 29.55 -1.19
CA PHE A 22 44.61 30.23 -0.05
C PHE A 22 44.87 29.25 1.10
N VAL A 23 46.21 29.02 1.29
CA VAL A 23 46.99 28.95 2.50
C VAL A 23 46.64 27.92 3.59
N LEU A 24 47.66 27.10 3.75
CA LEU A 24 47.98 26.27 4.92
C LEU A 24 47.73 27.01 6.25
N CYS A 25 47.03 26.38 7.15
CA CYS A 25 47.22 26.58 8.55
C CYS A 25 47.35 25.22 9.24
N VAL A 26 48.59 24.85 9.53
CA VAL A 26 48.95 23.73 10.38
C VAL A 26 48.58 24.13 11.80
N SER A 27 47.65 23.41 12.40
CA SER A 27 47.45 23.44 13.83
C SER A 27 47.28 22.02 14.34
N LEU A 28 48.39 21.51 14.84
CA LEU A 28 48.49 20.27 15.61
C LEU A 28 47.70 20.46 16.91
N CYS A 29 46.52 19.90 17.04
CA CYS A 29 45.91 19.64 18.32
C CYS A 29 45.59 18.15 18.43
N MET A 30 46.50 17.45 19.11
CA MET A 30 46.23 16.14 19.67
C MET A 30 45.10 16.28 20.70
N GLY A 31 43.93 15.80 20.34
CA GLY A 31 42.79 15.58 21.23
C GLY A 31 42.20 14.22 20.90
N ALA A 32 42.63 13.22 21.66
CA ALA A 32 42.02 11.89 21.65
C ALA A 32 40.59 12.00 22.23
N MET A 33 39.62 12.42 21.40
CA MET A 33 38.22 12.24 21.72
C MET A 33 37.78 10.91 21.11
N GLY A 34 37.70 9.92 21.98
CA GLY A 34 37.07 8.63 21.67
C GLY A 34 35.66 8.90 21.16
N ARG A 35 35.44 8.71 19.84
CA ARG A 35 34.11 8.64 19.28
C ARG A 35 33.47 7.38 19.82
N LEU A 36 32.64 7.51 20.86
CA LEU A 36 31.64 6.48 21.12
C LEU A 36 30.73 6.41 19.87
N ALA A 37 30.94 5.42 19.03
CA ALA A 37 30.00 5.08 17.98
C ALA A 37 28.68 4.75 18.69
N PRO A 38 27.54 5.35 18.27
CA PRO A 38 26.25 4.90 18.78
C PRO A 38 26.09 3.41 18.44
N PRO A 39 25.52 2.62 19.37
CA PRO A 39 25.27 1.21 19.10
C PRO A 39 24.42 1.11 17.82
N PRO A 40 24.64 0.11 16.97
CA PRO A 40 23.78 -0.10 15.81
C PRO A 40 22.36 -0.26 16.34
N VAL A 41 21.48 0.65 15.92
CA VAL A 41 20.04 0.50 16.15
C VAL A 41 19.68 -0.79 15.41
N SER A 42 19.49 -1.86 16.18
CA SER A 42 18.99 -3.12 15.65
C SER A 42 17.63 -2.79 14.99
N ALA A 43 17.64 -2.66 13.67
CA ALA A 43 16.41 -2.67 12.93
C ALA A 43 15.75 -4.01 13.31
N ALA A 44 14.74 -3.95 14.16
CA ALA A 44 13.92 -5.11 14.47
C ALA A 44 13.50 -5.68 13.14
N ALA A 45 14.04 -6.83 12.78
CA ALA A 45 13.68 -7.54 11.57
C ALA A 45 12.18 -7.79 11.68
N GLN A 46 11.39 -7.02 10.92
CA GLN A 46 9.97 -7.27 10.81
C GLN A 46 9.86 -8.64 10.15
N GLU A 47 9.34 -9.61 10.89
CA GLU A 47 9.09 -10.92 10.33
C GLU A 47 8.30 -10.77 9.03
N PRO A 48 8.68 -11.51 7.99
CA PRO A 48 7.98 -11.42 6.71
C PRO A 48 6.52 -11.84 6.92
N MET A 49 5.59 -10.99 6.49
CA MET A 49 4.16 -11.31 6.47
C MET A 49 3.93 -12.61 5.72
N THR A 50 3.25 -13.56 6.33
CA THR A 50 2.84 -14.82 5.71
C THR A 50 1.37 -14.77 5.30
N VAL A 51 0.96 -15.67 4.41
CA VAL A 51 -0.44 -15.81 4.00
C VAL A 51 -1.32 -16.18 5.19
N ASP A 52 -0.85 -17.07 6.07
CA ASP A 52 -1.59 -17.49 7.27
C ASP A 52 -1.76 -16.33 8.26
N GLU A 53 -0.71 -15.50 8.44
CA GLU A 53 -0.82 -14.29 9.26
C GLU A 53 -1.80 -13.28 8.64
N ALA A 54 -1.77 -13.13 7.32
CA ALA A 54 -2.70 -12.25 6.62
C ALA A 54 -4.16 -12.72 6.75
N ALA A 55 -4.39 -14.04 6.65
CA ALA A 55 -5.72 -14.62 6.85
C ALA A 55 -6.23 -14.38 8.27
N ARG A 56 -5.40 -14.63 9.29
CA ARG A 56 -5.73 -14.36 10.69
C ARG A 56 -6.04 -12.88 10.95
N LEU A 57 -5.29 -11.97 10.35
CA LEU A 57 -5.57 -10.53 10.43
C LEU A 57 -6.89 -10.17 9.75
N GLY A 58 -7.24 -10.86 8.67
CA GLY A 58 -8.55 -10.75 8.03
C GLY A 58 -9.68 -11.17 8.97
N GLU A 59 -9.54 -12.30 9.65
CA GLU A 59 -10.51 -12.77 10.66
C GLU A 59 -10.65 -11.79 11.83
N GLU A 60 -9.52 -11.23 12.31
CA GLU A 60 -9.53 -10.21 13.36
C GLU A 60 -10.22 -8.92 12.91
N PHE A 61 -10.06 -8.55 11.65
CA PHE A 61 -10.79 -7.45 11.03
C PHE A 61 -12.28 -7.76 10.85
N GLY A 62 -12.61 -9.02 10.59
CA GLY A 62 -13.95 -9.54 10.44
C GLY A 62 -14.31 -10.03 9.04
N VAL A 63 -13.33 -10.46 8.27
CA VAL A 63 -13.53 -11.07 6.94
C VAL A 63 -12.74 -12.36 6.80
N ILE A 64 -13.33 -13.34 6.12
CA ILE A 64 -12.62 -14.51 5.62
C ILE A 64 -12.29 -14.24 4.15
N VAL A 65 -11.02 -14.26 3.84
CA VAL A 65 -10.49 -13.79 2.57
C VAL A 65 -9.50 -14.77 1.94
N GLY A 66 -9.28 -14.62 0.64
CA GLY A 66 -8.24 -15.35 -0.09
C GLY A 66 -7.84 -14.64 -1.38
N ASP A 67 -6.74 -15.07 -1.96
CA ASP A 67 -6.25 -14.51 -3.23
C ASP A 67 -7.27 -14.72 -4.36
N VAL A 68 -7.36 -13.73 -5.24
CA VAL A 68 -8.13 -13.87 -6.49
C VAL A 68 -7.33 -14.71 -7.46
N ASP A 69 -7.77 -15.94 -7.67
CA ASP A 69 -7.22 -16.85 -8.67
C ASP A 69 -7.90 -16.69 -10.05
N GLU A 70 -7.42 -17.42 -11.05
CA GLU A 70 -8.00 -17.41 -12.39
C GLU A 70 -9.43 -17.98 -12.41
N GLY A 71 -9.81 -18.83 -11.47
CA GLY A 71 -11.17 -19.33 -11.30
C GLY A 71 -12.13 -18.22 -10.88
N ILE A 72 -11.79 -17.53 -9.80
CA ILE A 72 -12.54 -16.38 -9.27
C ILE A 72 -12.60 -15.25 -10.30
N LYS A 73 -11.47 -14.96 -10.96
CA LYS A 73 -11.43 -13.98 -12.05
C LYS A 73 -12.45 -14.30 -13.14
N LYS A 74 -12.50 -15.55 -13.57
CA LYS A 74 -13.44 -16.00 -14.62
C LYS A 74 -14.88 -15.94 -14.14
N GLU A 75 -15.15 -16.39 -12.93
CA GLU A 75 -16.48 -16.40 -12.32
C GLU A 75 -17.03 -14.98 -12.18
N LEU A 76 -16.20 -14.07 -11.66
CA LEU A 76 -16.57 -12.68 -11.41
C LEU A 76 -16.31 -11.76 -12.61
N LYS A 77 -15.86 -12.30 -13.74
CA LYS A 77 -15.56 -11.56 -14.98
C LYS A 77 -14.61 -10.38 -14.78
N LEU A 78 -13.61 -10.56 -13.93
CA LEU A 78 -12.61 -9.54 -13.64
C LEU A 78 -11.61 -9.43 -14.81
N GLU A 79 -11.10 -8.24 -15.05
CA GLU A 79 -10.08 -8.03 -16.08
C GLU A 79 -8.74 -8.69 -15.70
N ARG A 80 -8.40 -8.70 -14.41
CA ARG A 80 -7.16 -9.26 -13.86
C ARG A 80 -7.43 -10.09 -12.62
N ALA A 81 -6.65 -11.15 -12.43
CA ALA A 81 -6.58 -11.90 -11.17
C ALA A 81 -5.72 -11.10 -10.18
N GLN A 82 -6.32 -10.11 -9.54
CA GLN A 82 -5.64 -9.20 -8.63
C GLN A 82 -6.59 -8.73 -7.54
N GLY A 83 -6.08 -8.64 -6.32
CA GLY A 83 -6.85 -8.28 -5.14
C GLY A 83 -7.14 -9.49 -4.27
N VAL A 84 -7.96 -9.28 -3.25
CA VAL A 84 -8.33 -10.29 -2.27
C VAL A 84 -9.85 -10.43 -2.23
N ALA A 85 -10.32 -11.66 -2.49
CA ALA A 85 -11.75 -11.98 -2.49
C ALA A 85 -12.28 -12.16 -1.07
N VAL A 86 -13.44 -11.60 -0.78
CA VAL A 86 -14.16 -11.76 0.49
C VAL A 86 -15.14 -12.92 0.35
N PHE A 87 -14.89 -14.00 1.08
CA PHE A 87 -15.75 -15.19 1.10
C PHE A 87 -16.84 -15.10 2.17
N GLU A 88 -16.50 -14.50 3.32
CA GLU A 88 -17.42 -14.34 4.42
C GLU A 88 -17.16 -13.02 5.17
N VAL A 89 -18.20 -12.43 5.74
CA VAL A 89 -18.12 -11.29 6.65
C VAL A 89 -18.67 -11.71 8.00
N ILE A 90 -17.83 -11.58 9.03
CA ILE A 90 -18.20 -11.96 10.40
C ILE A 90 -19.13 -10.90 10.97
N GLY A 91 -20.31 -11.30 11.38
CA GLY A 91 -21.32 -10.39 11.95
C GLY A 91 -20.82 -9.64 13.18
N SER A 92 -21.23 -8.39 13.33
CA SER A 92 -20.82 -7.47 14.40
C SER A 92 -19.32 -7.19 14.46
N SER A 93 -18.62 -7.41 13.36
CA SER A 93 -17.21 -7.08 13.19
C SER A 93 -17.02 -5.65 12.64
N ARG A 94 -15.75 -5.19 12.59
CA ARG A 94 -15.43 -3.91 11.95
C ARG A 94 -15.78 -3.89 10.46
N ALA A 95 -15.57 -5.02 9.78
CA ALA A 95 -15.89 -5.19 8.37
C ALA A 95 -17.41 -5.12 8.13
N ASP A 96 -18.19 -5.77 8.99
CA ASP A 96 -19.66 -5.73 8.94
C ASP A 96 -20.19 -4.32 9.18
N TYR A 97 -19.71 -3.62 10.21
CA TYR A 97 -20.10 -2.22 10.46
C TYR A 97 -19.66 -1.26 9.38
N ALA A 98 -18.58 -1.55 8.67
CA ALA A 98 -18.15 -0.78 7.51
C ALA A 98 -18.98 -1.07 6.26
N GLY A 99 -19.78 -2.14 6.28
CA GLY A 99 -20.65 -2.52 5.17
C GLY A 99 -19.93 -3.26 4.04
N ILE A 100 -18.81 -3.93 4.35
CA ILE A 100 -18.12 -4.79 3.37
C ILE A 100 -19.04 -5.99 3.05
N LYS A 101 -19.15 -6.33 1.76
CA LYS A 101 -20.04 -7.38 1.29
C LYS A 101 -19.28 -8.66 0.95
N VAL A 102 -19.94 -9.79 1.16
CA VAL A 102 -19.49 -11.09 0.63
C VAL A 102 -19.43 -11.01 -0.90
N ARG A 103 -18.45 -11.70 -1.51
CA ARG A 103 -18.17 -11.70 -2.95
C ARG A 103 -17.59 -10.38 -3.47
N SER A 104 -17.27 -9.42 -2.62
CA SER A 104 -16.49 -8.25 -3.01
C SER A 104 -15.00 -8.60 -3.16
N ILE A 105 -14.29 -7.80 -3.91
CA ILE A 105 -12.83 -7.89 -4.05
C ILE A 105 -12.20 -6.66 -3.44
N ILE A 106 -11.38 -6.85 -2.41
CA ILE A 106 -10.60 -5.76 -1.82
C ILE A 106 -9.45 -5.43 -2.77
N LYS A 107 -9.43 -4.18 -3.24
CA LYS A 107 -8.47 -3.67 -4.21
C LYS A 107 -7.55 -2.62 -3.62
N GLU A 108 -7.97 -1.94 -2.57
CA GLU A 108 -7.25 -0.82 -1.99
C GLU A 108 -7.51 -0.73 -0.48
N ILE A 109 -6.49 -0.37 0.30
CA ILE A 109 -6.61 0.02 1.70
C ILE A 109 -5.75 1.28 1.91
N ASP A 110 -6.37 2.38 2.35
CA ASP A 110 -5.71 3.69 2.52
C ASP A 110 -4.82 4.08 1.34
N LYS A 111 -5.39 4.07 0.14
CA LYS A 111 -4.68 4.39 -1.12
C LYS A 111 -3.51 3.44 -1.44
N THR A 112 -3.37 2.33 -0.70
CA THR A 112 -2.41 1.28 -0.99
C THR A 112 -3.11 0.21 -1.81
N GLU A 113 -2.64 -0.02 -3.03
CA GLU A 113 -3.17 -1.07 -3.89
C GLU A 113 -2.89 -2.45 -3.31
N ILE A 114 -3.89 -3.32 -3.35
CA ILE A 114 -3.85 -4.69 -2.84
C ILE A 114 -3.83 -5.65 -4.03
N GLY A 115 -2.70 -6.31 -4.24
CA GLY A 115 -2.54 -7.28 -5.30
C GLY A 115 -2.78 -8.73 -4.85
N ASN A 116 -2.52 -9.05 -3.58
CA ASN A 116 -2.53 -10.39 -3.02
C ASN A 116 -2.73 -10.36 -1.50
N MET A 117 -2.81 -11.56 -0.88
CA MET A 117 -2.99 -11.73 0.57
C MET A 117 -1.87 -11.09 1.40
N ILE A 118 -0.63 -11.08 0.94
CA ILE A 118 0.49 -10.47 1.67
C ILE A 118 0.33 -8.95 1.76
N ASP A 119 -0.06 -8.31 0.65
CA ASP A 119 -0.31 -6.87 0.60
C ASP A 119 -1.49 -6.51 1.49
N PHE A 120 -2.56 -7.32 1.44
CA PHE A 120 -3.71 -7.20 2.32
C PHE A 120 -3.29 -7.27 3.80
N GLY A 121 -2.57 -8.31 4.20
CA GLY A 121 -2.13 -8.49 5.58
C GLY A 121 -1.32 -7.30 6.11
N ARG A 122 -0.40 -6.76 5.29
CA ARG A 122 0.40 -5.58 5.65
C ARG A 122 -0.45 -4.33 5.79
N ALA A 123 -1.37 -4.11 4.86
CA ALA A 123 -2.22 -2.92 4.84
C ALA A 123 -3.25 -2.96 5.98
N ILE A 124 -3.91 -4.09 6.21
CA ILE A 124 -4.91 -4.23 7.27
C ILE A 124 -4.27 -4.13 8.67
N LYS A 125 -3.08 -4.73 8.86
CA LYS A 125 -2.30 -4.62 10.11
C LYS A 125 -2.00 -3.15 10.45
N ARG A 126 -1.65 -2.35 9.45
CA ARG A 126 -1.42 -0.92 9.60
C ARG A 126 -2.73 -0.17 9.88
N GLY A 127 -3.76 -0.36 9.07
CA GLY A 127 -5.05 0.30 9.23
C GLY A 127 -5.70 0.03 10.57
N MET A 128 -5.69 -1.22 11.04
CA MET A 128 -6.22 -1.56 12.37
C MET A 128 -5.46 -0.90 13.51
N LYS A 129 -4.17 -0.64 13.34
CA LYS A 129 -3.32 0.05 14.32
C LYS A 129 -3.57 1.56 14.32
N GLU A 130 -3.75 2.16 13.16
CA GLU A 130 -4.00 3.60 12.98
C GLU A 130 -5.45 3.99 13.27
N CYS A 131 -6.36 3.00 13.28
CA CYS A 131 -7.76 3.14 13.62
C CYS A 131 -8.55 3.79 12.51
N ASN A 132 -8.67 4.70 11.94
CA ASN A 132 -9.56 5.21 10.89
C ASN A 132 -8.90 5.01 9.52
N PHE A 133 -9.43 4.12 8.71
CA PHE A 133 -8.91 3.83 7.39
C PHE A 133 -10.04 3.54 6.39
N THR A 134 -9.71 3.54 5.11
CA THR A 134 -10.64 3.24 4.03
C THR A 134 -10.30 1.91 3.39
N VAL A 135 -11.33 1.15 3.04
CA VAL A 135 -11.20 -0.08 2.23
C VAL A 135 -11.95 0.13 0.93
N GLY A 136 -11.22 0.10 -0.17
CA GLY A 136 -11.76 0.14 -1.51
C GLY A 136 -12.06 -1.27 -2.00
N THR A 137 -13.32 -1.53 -2.33
CA THR A 137 -13.78 -2.82 -2.84
C THR A 137 -14.32 -2.68 -4.25
N TYR A 138 -14.22 -3.76 -5.01
CA TYR A 138 -14.93 -3.95 -6.24
C TYR A 138 -16.08 -4.91 -5.95
N GLU A 139 -17.30 -4.44 -6.10
CA GLU A 139 -18.50 -5.13 -5.65
C GLU A 139 -19.49 -5.38 -6.79
N PRO A 140 -20.28 -6.47 -6.71
CA PRO A 140 -21.42 -6.62 -7.59
C PRO A 140 -22.43 -5.49 -7.32
N ALA A 141 -22.99 -4.93 -8.37
CA ALA A 141 -24.05 -3.94 -8.27
C ALA A 141 -25.26 -4.49 -7.51
N ASP A 142 -26.00 -3.60 -6.88
CA ASP A 142 -27.23 -3.99 -6.21
C ASP A 142 -28.25 -4.56 -7.20
N PRO A 143 -29.14 -5.47 -6.76
CA PRO A 143 -30.18 -6.02 -7.61
C PRO A 143 -31.06 -4.90 -8.17
N GLY A 144 -30.92 -4.61 -9.44
CA GLY A 144 -31.65 -3.54 -10.13
C GLY A 144 -30.73 -2.51 -10.79
N ASP A 145 -29.44 -2.53 -10.52
CA ASP A 145 -28.45 -1.71 -11.22
C ASP A 145 -27.95 -2.44 -12.47
N PRO A 146 -28.14 -1.87 -13.69
CA PRO A 146 -27.72 -2.51 -14.92
C PRO A 146 -26.20 -2.51 -15.14
N VAL A 147 -25.43 -1.81 -14.31
CA VAL A 147 -23.98 -1.59 -14.52
C VAL A 147 -23.13 -2.78 -14.07
N GLY A 148 -23.67 -3.73 -13.30
CA GLY A 148 -23.03 -5.00 -12.97
C GLY A 148 -22.04 -4.94 -11.81
N TRP A 149 -20.90 -4.29 -11.92
CA TRP A 149 -19.87 -4.20 -10.89
C TRP A 149 -19.39 -2.77 -10.73
N GLY A 150 -19.11 -2.36 -9.50
CA GLY A 150 -18.66 -1.01 -9.19
C GLY A 150 -17.58 -0.96 -8.11
N VAL A 151 -16.86 0.15 -8.05
CA VAL A 151 -15.91 0.44 -6.97
C VAL A 151 -16.66 1.13 -5.84
N ASN A 152 -16.50 0.62 -4.64
CA ASN A 152 -17.07 1.20 -3.44
C ASN A 152 -15.98 1.44 -2.37
N PHE A 153 -16.16 2.46 -1.55
CA PHE A 153 -15.22 2.79 -0.47
C PHE A 153 -15.93 2.70 0.86
N HIS A 154 -15.40 1.85 1.74
CA HIS A 154 -15.90 1.61 3.08
C HIS A 154 -15.03 2.33 4.10
N PHE A 155 -15.65 3.08 4.99
CA PHE A 155 -14.95 3.76 6.06
C PHE A 155 -14.93 2.88 7.32
N VAL A 156 -13.74 2.51 7.75
CA VAL A 156 -13.55 1.68 8.93
C VAL A 156 -13.12 2.56 10.09
N GLY A 157 -14.00 2.66 11.11
CA GLY A 157 -13.70 3.39 12.34
C GLY A 157 -12.98 2.53 13.38
N CYS A 158 -12.57 3.19 14.47
CA CYS A 158 -12.10 2.52 15.67
C CYS A 158 -13.22 1.65 16.28
N LYS A 159 -12.85 0.53 16.87
CA LYS A 159 -13.77 -0.19 17.74
C LYS A 159 -14.11 0.74 18.92
N ARG A 160 -15.37 1.08 19.07
CA ARG A 160 -15.87 1.75 20.28
C ARG A 160 -16.11 0.64 21.31
N ASP A 161 -15.32 0.65 22.36
CA ASP A 161 -15.56 -0.20 23.55
C ASP A 161 -16.80 0.27 24.30
#